data_69a9d5d3ce2707d8db71fe3bc8057f5e
#
_entry.id   69a9d5d3ce2707d8db71fe3bc8057f5e
#
_cell.length_a   1.000
_cell.length_b   1.000
_cell.length_c   1.000
_cell.angle_alpha   90.00
_cell.angle_beta   90.00
_cell.angle_gamma   90.00
#
_symmetry.space_group_name_H-M   'P 1'
#
loop_
_entity.id
_entity.type
_entity.pdbx_description
1 polymer ?
#
loop_
_entity_poly.entity_id
_entity_poly.type
_entity_poly.pdbx_seq_one_letter_code
_entity_poly.pdbx_strand_id
1 'polypeptide(L)'
;MTIPEELLPVIDWWEKDGKQTLAIVAVCGIAVLGYYGVKNHRAAQADAAAEALMSATSVDELAEAASNYEGTKAGPALKLRLAKASFDAEQYEQALELYEKLDGRAPEGFEGAPAVGKAMCLEALERYDEAKAAFEAFAEAQPKSYLALTAKLGAARVVAAGGDKAKALEMLAALKEEVKDDDAAVARVEAATALVKRWEKREKRTLFDAADAAAKQLEAAAEEAAPAVEAPAVETPAVEAPVVEAPAPEAPAPEAPAAE
;
A
#
# COMPACT_ATOMS: atom_id res chain seq x y z
N MET A 1 82.70 7.72 -0.77
CA MET A 1 81.87 7.66 -1.95
C MET A 1 81.58 9.08 -2.36
N THR A 2 82.17 9.54 -3.44
CA THR A 2 81.93 10.89 -3.98
C THR A 2 80.65 10.86 -4.81
N ILE A 3 79.72 11.71 -4.38
CA ILE A 3 78.43 11.85 -5.13
C ILE A 3 78.79 12.49 -6.49
N PRO A 4 78.35 11.93 -7.62
CA PRO A 4 78.50 12.52 -8.95
C PRO A 4 77.96 13.95 -8.96
N GLU A 5 78.73 14.92 -9.56
CA GLU A 5 78.31 16.32 -9.62
C GLU A 5 76.95 16.53 -10.33
N GLU A 6 76.57 15.60 -11.19
CA GLU A 6 75.29 15.60 -11.92
C GLU A 6 74.08 15.42 -10.98
N LEU A 7 74.26 14.82 -9.77
CA LEU A 7 73.18 14.55 -8.83
C LEU A 7 73.03 15.67 -7.77
N LEU A 8 74.00 16.59 -7.67
CA LEU A 8 73.93 17.69 -6.71
C LEU A 8 72.69 18.59 -6.85
N PRO A 9 72.24 18.98 -8.07
CA PRO A 9 71.01 19.77 -8.21
C PRO A 9 69.74 19.00 -7.78
N VAL A 10 69.71 17.70 -7.95
CA VAL A 10 68.59 16.86 -7.53
C VAL A 10 68.51 16.74 -6.03
N ILE A 11 69.69 16.63 -5.36
CA ILE A 11 69.77 16.55 -3.91
C ILE A 11 69.38 17.91 -3.28
N ASP A 12 69.88 19.04 -3.84
CA ASP A 12 69.55 20.37 -3.37
C ASP A 12 68.03 20.68 -3.54
N TRP A 13 67.43 20.29 -4.66
CA TRP A 13 66.01 20.40 -4.86
C TRP A 13 65.23 19.50 -3.88
N TRP A 14 65.67 18.25 -3.63
CA TRP A 14 65.05 17.33 -2.69
C TRP A 14 65.06 17.87 -1.24
N GLU A 15 66.16 18.49 -0.82
CA GLU A 15 66.26 19.08 0.51
C GLU A 15 65.35 20.32 0.69
N LYS A 16 65.23 21.16 -0.36
CA LYS A 16 64.49 22.41 -0.30
C LYS A 16 63.00 22.20 -0.51
N ASP A 17 62.63 21.54 -1.63
CA ASP A 17 61.25 21.49 -2.13
C ASP A 17 60.71 20.05 -2.26
N GLY A 18 61.58 19.05 -2.35
CA GLY A 18 61.24 17.68 -2.65
C GLY A 18 60.26 17.06 -1.64
N LYS A 19 60.42 17.39 -0.34
CA LYS A 19 59.52 16.88 0.72
C LYS A 19 58.10 17.46 0.59
N GLN A 20 58.02 18.76 0.25
CA GLN A 20 56.73 19.42 0.06
C GLN A 20 56.05 18.93 -1.23
N THR A 21 56.79 18.77 -2.30
CA THR A 21 56.28 18.23 -3.59
C THR A 21 55.80 16.81 -3.42
N LEU A 22 56.54 15.95 -2.70
CA LEU A 22 56.13 14.58 -2.41
C LEU A 22 54.84 14.55 -1.55
N ALA A 23 54.75 15.44 -0.57
CA ALA A 23 53.51 15.52 0.26
C ALA A 23 52.32 15.93 -0.58
N ILE A 24 52.46 16.90 -1.50
CA ILE A 24 51.39 17.33 -2.39
C ILE A 24 50.99 16.18 -3.34
N VAL A 25 51.98 15.50 -3.94
CA VAL A 25 51.70 14.34 -4.84
C VAL A 25 50.98 13.21 -4.08
N ALA A 26 51.41 12.94 -2.82
CA ALA A 26 50.76 11.95 -1.97
C ALA A 26 49.29 12.32 -1.67
N VAL A 27 49.03 13.57 -1.29
CA VAL A 27 47.68 14.09 -1.05
C VAL A 27 46.82 14.01 -2.30
N CYS A 28 47.35 14.43 -3.45
CA CYS A 28 46.66 14.29 -4.74
C CYS A 28 46.37 12.82 -5.09
N GLY A 29 47.32 11.93 -4.86
CA GLY A 29 47.19 10.48 -5.06
C GLY A 29 46.05 9.89 -4.20
N ILE A 30 46.04 10.25 -2.90
CA ILE A 30 44.96 9.82 -1.98
C ILE A 30 43.62 10.36 -2.42
N ALA A 31 43.55 11.64 -2.83
CA ALA A 31 42.31 12.25 -3.32
C ALA A 31 41.79 11.56 -4.59
N VAL A 32 42.67 11.23 -5.54
CA VAL A 32 42.31 10.49 -6.76
C VAL A 32 41.85 9.06 -6.42
N LEU A 33 42.57 8.34 -5.59
CA LEU A 33 42.18 7.00 -5.15
C LEU A 33 40.83 7.02 -4.41
N GLY A 34 40.64 8.00 -3.51
CA GLY A 34 39.38 8.20 -2.81
C GLY A 34 38.22 8.49 -3.77
N TYR A 35 38.45 9.37 -4.76
CA TYR A 35 37.45 9.67 -5.79
C TYR A 35 37.04 8.41 -6.60
N TYR A 36 38.02 7.66 -7.08
CA TYR A 36 37.75 6.43 -7.85
C TYR A 36 37.13 5.34 -6.96
N GLY A 37 37.53 5.22 -5.71
CA GLY A 37 36.93 4.30 -4.73
C GLY A 37 35.45 4.60 -4.52
N VAL A 38 35.10 5.87 -4.26
CA VAL A 38 33.71 6.29 -4.10
C VAL A 38 32.90 6.11 -5.39
N LYS A 39 33.49 6.46 -6.54
CA LYS A 39 32.85 6.30 -7.85
C LYS A 39 32.52 4.83 -8.15
N ASN A 40 33.51 3.94 -7.97
CA ASN A 40 33.30 2.51 -8.19
C ASN A 40 32.31 1.90 -7.22
N HIS A 41 32.34 2.31 -5.93
CA HIS A 41 31.37 1.86 -4.95
C HIS A 41 29.95 2.29 -5.30
N ARG A 42 29.76 3.55 -5.73
CA ARG A 42 28.44 4.04 -6.20
C ARG A 42 27.96 3.32 -7.45
N ALA A 43 28.87 3.00 -8.38
CA ALA A 43 28.52 2.24 -9.58
C ALA A 43 28.06 0.82 -9.19
N ALA A 44 28.82 0.11 -8.35
CA ALA A 44 28.44 -1.21 -7.86
C ALA A 44 27.10 -1.21 -7.09
N GLN A 45 26.85 -0.18 -6.29
CA GLN A 45 25.55 -0.01 -5.62
C GLN A 45 24.40 0.24 -6.62
N ALA A 46 24.65 1.01 -7.68
CA ALA A 46 23.64 1.27 -8.70
C ALA A 46 23.30 0.00 -9.50
N ASP A 47 24.30 -0.81 -9.82
CA ASP A 47 24.11 -2.09 -10.51
C ASP A 47 23.36 -3.08 -9.62
N ALA A 48 23.73 -3.21 -8.36
CA ALA A 48 23.04 -4.06 -7.40
C ALA A 48 21.59 -3.59 -7.14
N ALA A 49 21.35 -2.29 -7.10
CA ALA A 49 20.01 -1.73 -6.98
C ALA A 49 19.14 -2.03 -8.21
N ALA A 50 19.72 -1.98 -9.41
CA ALA A 50 19.03 -2.34 -10.65
C ALA A 50 18.70 -3.85 -10.70
N GLU A 51 19.62 -4.69 -10.25
CA GLU A 51 19.39 -6.13 -10.11
C GLU A 51 18.27 -6.41 -9.09
N ALA A 52 18.31 -5.78 -7.92
CA ALA A 52 17.27 -5.91 -6.90
C ALA A 52 15.90 -5.42 -7.42
N LEU A 53 15.87 -4.35 -8.22
CA LEU A 53 14.64 -3.89 -8.85
C LEU A 53 14.05 -4.92 -9.81
N MET A 54 14.85 -5.76 -10.44
CA MET A 54 14.41 -6.79 -11.38
C MET A 54 14.04 -8.11 -10.67
N SER A 55 14.78 -8.50 -9.64
CA SER A 55 14.69 -9.80 -8.98
C SER A 55 13.72 -9.85 -7.80
N ALA A 56 13.61 -8.76 -7.02
CA ALA A 56 12.72 -8.73 -5.86
C ALA A 56 11.26 -8.90 -6.27
N THR A 57 10.56 -9.86 -5.67
CA THR A 57 9.17 -10.21 -5.99
C THR A 57 8.23 -10.08 -4.80
N SER A 58 8.73 -10.25 -3.58
CA SER A 58 7.96 -10.12 -2.35
C SER A 58 8.01 -8.70 -1.78
N VAL A 59 7.04 -8.36 -0.93
CA VAL A 59 7.00 -7.07 -0.21
C VAL A 59 8.24 -6.93 0.66
N ASP A 60 8.65 -7.99 1.36
CA ASP A 60 9.80 -7.97 2.27
C ASP A 60 11.13 -7.75 1.51
N GLU A 61 11.34 -8.46 0.40
CA GLU A 61 12.52 -8.26 -0.46
C GLU A 61 12.59 -6.84 -1.03
N LEU A 62 11.43 -6.30 -1.46
CA LEU A 62 11.34 -4.92 -1.94
C LEU A 62 11.59 -3.91 -0.84
N ALA A 63 11.14 -4.18 0.39
CA ALA A 63 11.37 -3.31 1.54
C ALA A 63 12.87 -3.26 1.92
N GLU A 64 13.52 -4.42 1.95
CA GLU A 64 14.96 -4.52 2.17
C GLU A 64 15.75 -3.80 1.07
N ALA A 65 15.43 -4.06 -0.20
CA ALA A 65 16.07 -3.41 -1.33
C ALA A 65 15.85 -1.88 -1.31
N ALA A 66 14.63 -1.41 -1.05
CA ALA A 66 14.31 0.02 -0.98
C ALA A 66 15.07 0.73 0.15
N SER A 67 15.32 0.04 1.27
CA SER A 67 16.14 0.54 2.38
C SER A 67 17.63 0.58 2.03
N ASN A 68 18.17 -0.54 1.53
CA ASN A 68 19.59 -0.70 1.24
C ASN A 68 20.07 0.25 0.11
N TYR A 69 19.22 0.54 -0.84
CA TYR A 69 19.55 1.33 -2.03
C TYR A 69 18.85 2.70 -2.11
N GLU A 70 18.36 3.22 -0.99
CA GLU A 70 17.63 4.50 -0.94
C GLU A 70 18.39 5.66 -1.60
N GLY A 71 19.72 5.74 -1.40
CA GLY A 71 20.59 6.79 -1.95
C GLY A 71 20.98 6.62 -3.42
N THR A 72 20.52 5.57 -4.11
CA THR A 72 20.82 5.31 -5.51
C THR A 72 19.76 5.91 -6.44
N LYS A 73 20.06 5.98 -7.73
CA LYS A 73 19.07 6.39 -8.75
C LYS A 73 17.87 5.44 -8.83
N ALA A 74 18.05 4.17 -8.49
CA ALA A 74 17.00 3.16 -8.47
C ALA A 74 16.15 3.21 -7.18
N GLY A 75 16.60 3.89 -6.13
CA GLY A 75 15.89 3.98 -4.85
C GLY A 75 14.43 4.42 -4.97
N PRO A 76 14.11 5.53 -5.67
CA PRO A 76 12.72 5.92 -5.90
C PRO A 76 11.90 4.88 -6.66
N ALA A 77 12.49 4.16 -7.64
CA ALA A 77 11.81 3.11 -8.38
C ALA A 77 11.53 1.88 -7.49
N LEU A 78 12.47 1.50 -6.62
CA LEU A 78 12.28 0.45 -5.63
C LEU A 78 11.15 0.80 -4.65
N LYS A 79 11.12 2.04 -4.15
CA LYS A 79 10.04 2.51 -3.27
C LYS A 79 8.69 2.53 -3.97
N LEU A 80 8.64 2.95 -5.25
CA LEU A 80 7.40 2.94 -6.03
C LEU A 80 6.88 1.51 -6.24
N ARG A 81 7.78 0.59 -6.54
CA ARG A 81 7.44 -0.83 -6.68
C ARG A 81 6.98 -1.44 -5.35
N LEU A 82 7.66 -1.10 -4.25
CA LEU A 82 7.25 -1.50 -2.90
C LEU A 82 5.85 -0.96 -2.56
N ALA A 83 5.59 0.33 -2.82
CA ALA A 83 4.28 0.93 -2.58
C ALA A 83 3.17 0.19 -3.36
N LYS A 84 3.44 -0.15 -4.64
CA LYS A 84 2.51 -0.95 -5.43
C LYS A 84 2.34 -2.36 -4.88
N ALA A 85 3.41 -3.04 -4.49
CA ALA A 85 3.35 -4.38 -3.92
C ALA A 85 2.60 -4.41 -2.59
N SER A 86 2.80 -3.39 -1.74
CA SER A 86 2.03 -3.22 -0.48
C SER A 86 0.55 -2.99 -0.77
N PHE A 87 0.21 -2.22 -1.81
CA PHE A 87 -1.18 -2.03 -2.23
C PHE A 87 -1.80 -3.35 -2.72
N ASP A 88 -1.08 -4.10 -3.55
CA ASP A 88 -1.54 -5.40 -4.08
C ASP A 88 -1.67 -6.47 -2.97
N ALA A 89 -0.92 -6.31 -1.85
CA ALA A 89 -1.02 -7.12 -0.63
C ALA A 89 -2.07 -6.61 0.37
N GLU A 90 -2.93 -5.66 -0.04
CA GLU A 90 -3.99 -5.03 0.79
C GLU A 90 -3.45 -4.27 2.02
N GLN A 91 -2.16 -3.95 2.05
CA GLN A 91 -1.52 -3.12 3.09
C GLN A 91 -1.65 -1.63 2.73
N TYR A 92 -2.89 -1.14 2.69
CA TYR A 92 -3.22 0.16 2.10
C TYR A 92 -2.63 1.35 2.87
N GLU A 93 -2.57 1.30 4.20
CA GLU A 93 -1.95 2.35 5.02
C GLU A 93 -0.46 2.45 4.77
N GLN A 94 0.24 1.30 4.67
CA GLN A 94 1.66 1.27 4.37
C GLN A 94 1.94 1.76 2.95
N ALA A 95 1.13 1.33 1.99
CA ALA A 95 1.24 1.80 0.61
C ALA A 95 1.02 3.32 0.52
N LEU A 96 0.03 3.85 1.24
CA LEU A 96 -0.26 5.28 1.32
C LEU A 96 0.95 6.08 1.81
N GLU A 97 1.56 5.65 2.92
CA GLU A 97 2.77 6.29 3.47
C GLU A 97 3.95 6.27 2.49
N LEU A 98 4.14 5.15 1.77
CA LEU A 98 5.18 5.02 0.76
C LEU A 98 4.95 5.95 -0.44
N TYR A 99 3.71 6.07 -0.92
CA TYR A 99 3.36 7.01 -1.98
C TYR A 99 3.54 8.47 -1.54
N GLU A 100 3.20 8.82 -0.30
CA GLU A 100 3.44 10.16 0.25
C GLU A 100 4.92 10.53 0.33
N LYS A 101 5.78 9.57 0.70
CA LYS A 101 7.24 9.76 0.72
C LYS A 101 7.85 9.94 -0.68
N LEU A 102 7.14 9.51 -1.73
CA LEU A 102 7.54 9.65 -3.13
C LEU A 102 7.06 10.94 -3.79
N ASP A 103 6.26 11.75 -3.10
CA ASP A 103 5.78 13.01 -3.65
C ASP A 103 6.95 13.94 -4.00
N GLY A 104 7.01 14.38 -5.25
CA GLY A 104 8.12 15.16 -5.80
C GLY A 104 9.45 14.40 -5.96
N ARG A 105 9.49 13.09 -5.69
CA ARG A 105 10.69 12.23 -5.79
C ARG A 105 10.46 10.97 -6.63
N ALA A 106 9.41 10.97 -7.43
CA ALA A 106 9.10 9.85 -8.29
C ALA A 106 10.22 9.59 -9.31
N PRO A 107 10.38 8.33 -9.78
CA PRO A 107 11.29 8.03 -10.87
C PRO A 107 10.89 8.79 -12.14
N GLU A 108 11.88 9.08 -12.99
CA GLU A 108 11.66 9.71 -14.29
C GLU A 108 10.66 8.89 -15.12
N GLY A 109 9.67 9.56 -15.70
CA GLY A 109 8.57 8.94 -16.45
C GLY A 109 7.42 8.41 -15.60
N PHE A 110 7.52 8.47 -14.26
CA PHE A 110 6.49 8.01 -13.33
C PHE A 110 6.05 9.11 -12.35
N GLU A 111 6.23 10.38 -12.70
CA GLU A 111 6.02 11.52 -11.81
C GLU A 111 4.60 11.57 -11.24
N GLY A 112 3.60 11.13 -12.02
CA GLY A 112 2.20 11.10 -11.59
C GLY A 112 1.80 9.84 -10.79
N ALA A 113 2.63 8.78 -10.82
CA ALA A 113 2.25 7.50 -10.21
C ALA A 113 2.04 7.58 -8.68
N PRO A 114 2.87 8.31 -7.90
CA PRO A 114 2.63 8.45 -6.46
C PRO A 114 1.30 9.14 -6.14
N ALA A 115 0.96 10.20 -6.85
CA ALA A 115 -0.27 10.94 -6.60
C ALA A 115 -1.53 10.09 -6.89
N VAL A 116 -1.53 9.37 -8.03
CA VAL A 116 -2.62 8.46 -8.37
C VAL A 116 -2.64 7.25 -7.43
N GLY A 117 -1.48 6.68 -7.08
CA GLY A 117 -1.36 5.58 -6.12
C GLY A 117 -1.89 5.97 -4.73
N LYS A 118 -1.56 7.16 -4.24
CA LYS A 118 -2.12 7.73 -3.00
C LYS A 118 -3.65 7.79 -3.06
N ALA A 119 -4.21 8.32 -4.14
CA ALA A 119 -5.67 8.40 -4.30
C ALA A 119 -6.34 7.02 -4.33
N MET A 120 -5.68 6.00 -4.94
CA MET A 120 -6.16 4.62 -4.92
C MET A 120 -6.10 4.00 -3.52
N CYS A 121 -5.06 4.28 -2.72
CA CYS A 121 -4.99 3.84 -1.33
C CYS A 121 -6.12 4.45 -0.49
N LEU A 122 -6.38 5.75 -0.65
CA LEU A 122 -7.48 6.43 0.04
C LEU A 122 -8.85 5.83 -0.33
N GLU A 123 -9.04 5.47 -1.60
CA GLU A 123 -10.24 4.75 -2.07
C GLU A 123 -10.37 3.38 -1.39
N ALA A 124 -9.30 2.60 -1.34
CA ALA A 124 -9.29 1.28 -0.70
C ALA A 124 -9.54 1.35 0.82
N LEU A 125 -9.10 2.45 1.46
CA LEU A 125 -9.37 2.78 2.86
C LEU A 125 -10.77 3.37 3.10
N GLU A 126 -11.63 3.41 2.08
CA GLU A 126 -12.97 4.00 2.12
C GLU A 126 -13.00 5.51 2.46
N ARG A 127 -11.87 6.21 2.33
CA ARG A 127 -11.74 7.66 2.53
C ARG A 127 -12.13 8.39 1.25
N TYR A 128 -13.40 8.24 0.83
CA TYR A 128 -13.87 8.62 -0.51
C TYR A 128 -13.74 10.10 -0.83
N ASP A 129 -14.03 10.99 0.13
CA ASP A 129 -13.91 12.43 -0.12
C ASP A 129 -12.47 12.86 -0.37
N GLU A 130 -11.52 12.29 0.37
CA GLU A 130 -10.10 12.56 0.20
C GLU A 130 -9.56 11.94 -1.09
N ALA A 131 -9.97 10.71 -1.40
CA ALA A 131 -9.60 10.05 -2.64
C ALA A 131 -10.10 10.83 -3.87
N LYS A 132 -11.35 11.30 -3.85
CA LYS A 132 -11.92 12.14 -4.90
C LYS A 132 -11.10 13.40 -5.09
N ALA A 133 -10.84 14.14 -3.99
CA ALA A 133 -10.06 15.38 -4.05
C ALA A 133 -8.65 15.14 -4.60
N ALA A 134 -7.99 14.02 -4.22
CA ALA A 134 -6.66 13.68 -4.71
C ALA A 134 -6.66 13.35 -6.22
N PHE A 135 -7.66 12.59 -6.71
CA PHE A 135 -7.79 12.31 -8.13
C PHE A 135 -8.07 13.56 -8.96
N GLU A 136 -8.99 14.42 -8.51
CA GLU A 136 -9.34 15.68 -9.19
C GLU A 136 -8.14 16.62 -9.23
N ALA A 137 -7.47 16.83 -8.09
CA ALA A 137 -6.26 17.68 -8.02
C ALA A 137 -5.16 17.21 -8.98
N PHE A 138 -4.93 15.90 -9.09
CA PHE A 138 -3.96 15.36 -10.06
C PHE A 138 -4.39 15.62 -11.51
N ALA A 139 -5.66 15.35 -11.84
CA ALA A 139 -6.17 15.53 -13.19
C ALA A 139 -6.13 16.99 -13.65
N GLU A 140 -6.35 17.94 -12.73
CA GLU A 140 -6.23 19.38 -12.97
C GLU A 140 -4.78 19.84 -13.12
N ALA A 141 -3.90 19.37 -12.24
CA ALA A 141 -2.48 19.74 -12.25
C ALA A 141 -1.73 19.19 -13.48
N GLN A 142 -2.11 17.99 -13.93
CA GLN A 142 -1.42 17.28 -15.02
C GLN A 142 -2.39 16.76 -16.09
N PRO A 143 -3.14 17.62 -16.80
CA PRO A 143 -4.18 17.20 -17.75
C PRO A 143 -3.63 16.45 -18.97
N LYS A 144 -2.34 16.62 -19.29
CA LYS A 144 -1.66 15.94 -20.40
C LYS A 144 -0.96 14.64 -19.98
N SER A 145 -1.00 14.29 -18.71
CA SER A 145 -0.42 13.03 -18.23
C SER A 145 -1.20 11.84 -18.78
N TYR A 146 -0.48 10.76 -19.07
CA TYR A 146 -1.10 9.47 -19.44
C TYR A 146 -2.00 8.91 -18.32
N LEU A 147 -1.82 9.37 -17.08
CA LEU A 147 -2.66 9.03 -15.92
C LEU A 147 -3.88 9.95 -15.74
N ALA A 148 -3.98 11.05 -16.47
CA ALA A 148 -5.08 12.02 -16.29
C ALA A 148 -6.46 11.36 -16.49
N LEU A 149 -6.63 10.56 -17.54
CA LEU A 149 -7.86 9.81 -17.78
C LEU A 149 -8.11 8.80 -16.63
N THR A 150 -7.08 8.11 -16.16
CA THR A 150 -7.19 7.16 -15.04
C THR A 150 -7.64 7.86 -13.75
N ALA A 151 -7.12 9.05 -13.48
CA ALA A 151 -7.52 9.86 -12.33
C ALA A 151 -9.00 10.32 -12.45
N LYS A 152 -9.42 10.83 -13.61
CA LYS A 152 -10.82 11.22 -13.84
C LYS A 152 -11.79 10.05 -13.68
N LEU A 153 -11.42 8.86 -14.19
CA LEU A 153 -12.18 7.63 -13.99
C LEU A 153 -12.20 7.19 -12.52
N GLY A 154 -11.08 7.35 -11.81
CA GLY A 154 -10.97 7.11 -10.37
C GLY A 154 -11.89 8.01 -9.57
N ALA A 155 -11.91 9.31 -9.85
CA ALA A 155 -12.79 10.27 -9.21
C ALA A 155 -14.29 9.89 -9.38
N ALA A 156 -14.70 9.52 -10.58
CA ALA A 156 -16.08 9.08 -10.81
C ALA A 156 -16.40 7.76 -10.08
N ARG A 157 -15.45 6.81 -10.04
CA ARG A 157 -15.61 5.54 -9.32
C ARG A 157 -15.78 5.77 -7.82
N VAL A 158 -14.96 6.64 -7.25
CA VAL A 158 -15.01 6.98 -5.81
C VAL A 158 -16.32 7.66 -5.43
N VAL A 159 -16.85 8.55 -6.28
CA VAL A 159 -18.17 9.17 -6.08
C VAL A 159 -19.27 8.12 -6.07
N ALA A 160 -19.21 7.13 -6.98
CA ALA A 160 -20.16 6.01 -6.97
C ALA A 160 -20.04 5.14 -5.71
N ALA A 161 -18.80 4.85 -5.27
CA ALA A 161 -18.52 4.09 -4.04
C ALA A 161 -19.03 4.82 -2.79
N GLY A 162 -18.93 6.15 -2.76
CA GLY A 162 -19.49 7.01 -1.71
C GLY A 162 -21.02 7.05 -1.69
N GLY A 163 -21.69 6.50 -2.73
CA GLY A 163 -23.15 6.36 -2.80
C GLY A 163 -23.85 7.29 -3.79
N ASP A 164 -23.13 8.25 -4.38
CA ASP A 164 -23.72 9.17 -5.38
C ASP A 164 -23.51 8.64 -6.80
N LYS A 165 -24.26 7.57 -7.11
CA LYS A 165 -24.24 6.92 -8.42
C LYS A 165 -24.68 7.84 -9.55
N ALA A 166 -25.65 8.74 -9.27
CA ALA A 166 -26.18 9.66 -10.27
C ALA A 166 -25.11 10.64 -10.72
N LYS A 167 -24.40 11.26 -9.76
CA LYS A 167 -23.31 12.17 -10.02
C LYS A 167 -22.13 11.50 -10.71
N ALA A 168 -21.79 10.27 -10.32
CA ALA A 168 -20.75 9.49 -10.98
C ALA A 168 -21.07 9.25 -12.48
N LEU A 169 -22.32 8.93 -12.81
CA LEU A 169 -22.74 8.75 -14.20
C LEU A 169 -22.73 10.06 -15.00
N GLU A 170 -23.06 11.18 -14.37
CA GLU A 170 -22.94 12.51 -14.96
C GLU A 170 -21.47 12.86 -15.28
N MET A 171 -20.56 12.61 -14.33
CA MET A 171 -19.12 12.80 -14.53
C MET A 171 -18.59 11.95 -15.69
N LEU A 172 -19.00 10.69 -15.77
CA LEU A 172 -18.59 9.79 -16.85
C LEU A 172 -19.17 10.20 -18.21
N ALA A 173 -20.40 10.74 -18.24
CA ALA A 173 -20.99 11.27 -19.46
C ALA A 173 -20.23 12.50 -19.96
N ALA A 174 -19.89 13.44 -19.08
CA ALA A 174 -19.06 14.60 -19.41
C ALA A 174 -17.66 14.18 -19.90
N LEU A 175 -17.04 13.21 -19.23
CA LEU A 175 -15.73 12.69 -19.63
C LEU A 175 -15.78 12.02 -21.01
N LYS A 176 -16.86 11.32 -21.36
CA LYS A 176 -17.03 10.71 -22.67
C LYS A 176 -17.06 11.75 -23.79
N GLU A 177 -17.73 12.88 -23.57
CA GLU A 177 -17.72 13.99 -24.55
C GLU A 177 -16.33 14.64 -24.68
N GLU A 178 -15.59 14.73 -23.58
CA GLU A 178 -14.23 15.28 -23.58
C GLU A 178 -13.27 14.42 -24.42
N VAL A 179 -13.40 13.08 -24.35
CA VAL A 179 -12.49 12.13 -25.01
C VAL A 179 -13.06 11.55 -26.31
N LYS A 180 -14.13 12.11 -26.88
CA LYS A 180 -14.87 11.55 -28.02
C LYS A 180 -14.04 11.27 -29.27
N ASP A 181 -12.90 11.96 -29.41
CA ASP A 181 -11.98 11.82 -30.56
C ASP A 181 -10.93 10.70 -30.33
N ASP A 182 -10.93 10.05 -29.16
CA ASP A 182 -10.06 8.92 -28.80
C ASP A 182 -10.90 7.67 -28.50
N ASP A 183 -11.01 6.79 -29.49
CA ASP A 183 -11.81 5.55 -29.36
C ASP A 183 -11.37 4.68 -28.18
N ALA A 184 -10.09 4.62 -27.88
CA ALA A 184 -9.58 3.83 -26.74
C ALA A 184 -9.97 4.46 -25.40
N ALA A 185 -9.92 5.77 -25.29
CA ALA A 185 -10.39 6.49 -24.12
C ALA A 185 -11.91 6.34 -23.96
N VAL A 186 -12.69 6.50 -25.04
CA VAL A 186 -14.15 6.28 -25.04
C VAL A 186 -14.49 4.87 -24.53
N ALA A 187 -13.84 3.83 -25.03
CA ALA A 187 -14.07 2.45 -24.58
C ALA A 187 -13.82 2.28 -23.07
N ARG A 188 -12.78 2.92 -22.52
CA ARG A 188 -12.50 2.90 -21.07
C ARG A 188 -13.59 3.60 -20.27
N VAL A 189 -14.10 4.74 -20.74
CA VAL A 189 -15.19 5.46 -20.08
C VAL A 189 -16.48 4.66 -20.13
N GLU A 190 -16.78 4.01 -21.25
CA GLU A 190 -17.97 3.13 -21.38
C GLU A 190 -17.89 1.92 -20.45
N ALA A 191 -16.72 1.29 -20.34
CA ALA A 191 -16.48 0.21 -19.40
C ALA A 191 -16.72 0.66 -17.94
N ALA A 192 -16.17 1.82 -17.56
CA ALA A 192 -16.40 2.42 -16.24
C ALA A 192 -17.89 2.73 -16.01
N THR A 193 -18.58 3.28 -17.02
CA THR A 193 -20.02 3.56 -16.96
C THR A 193 -20.83 2.29 -16.75
N ALA A 194 -20.48 1.20 -17.42
CA ALA A 194 -21.15 -0.09 -17.26
C ALA A 194 -20.91 -0.68 -15.86
N LEU A 195 -19.73 -0.49 -15.29
CA LEU A 195 -19.42 -0.89 -13.91
C LEU A 195 -20.26 -0.09 -12.92
N VAL A 196 -20.30 1.24 -13.03
CA VAL A 196 -21.07 2.10 -12.13
C VAL A 196 -22.58 1.80 -12.24
N LYS A 197 -23.10 1.54 -13.43
CA LYS A 197 -24.52 1.14 -13.60
C LYS A 197 -24.87 -0.15 -12.86
N ARG A 198 -23.96 -1.12 -12.83
CA ARG A 198 -24.12 -2.40 -12.10
C ARG A 198 -23.71 -2.31 -10.64
N TRP A 199 -23.18 -1.16 -10.21
CA TRP A 199 -22.73 -0.99 -8.82
C TRP A 199 -23.94 -1.00 -7.89
N GLU A 200 -24.05 -2.06 -7.10
CA GLU A 200 -24.93 -2.12 -5.95
C GLU A 200 -24.05 -1.88 -4.74
N LYS A 201 -24.38 -0.85 -3.95
CA LYS A 201 -23.68 -0.59 -2.69
C LYS A 201 -23.78 -1.86 -1.87
N ARG A 202 -22.64 -2.50 -1.64
CA ARG A 202 -22.56 -3.63 -0.72
C ARG A 202 -22.89 -3.07 0.67
N GLU A 203 -24.12 -3.26 1.12
CA GLU A 203 -24.44 -3.01 2.53
C GLU A 203 -23.49 -3.89 3.33
N LYS A 204 -22.73 -3.27 4.24
CA LYS A 204 -21.94 -4.02 5.21
C LYS A 204 -22.95 -4.78 6.06
N ARG A 205 -23.27 -6.01 5.69
CA ARG A 205 -24.01 -6.92 6.56
C ARG A 205 -23.10 -7.20 7.74
N THR A 206 -23.38 -6.57 8.87
CA THR A 206 -22.76 -6.95 10.12
C THR A 206 -23.20 -8.37 10.46
N LEU A 207 -22.39 -9.10 11.22
CA LEU A 207 -22.79 -10.42 11.73
C LEU A 207 -24.14 -10.35 12.49
N PHE A 208 -24.43 -9.21 13.11
CA PHE A 208 -25.69 -8.92 13.80
C PHE A 208 -26.87 -8.77 12.82
N ASP A 209 -26.68 -8.06 11.69
CA ASP A 209 -27.74 -7.92 10.66
C ASP A 209 -28.07 -9.26 10.01
N ALA A 210 -27.06 -10.12 9.83
CA ALA A 210 -27.25 -11.48 9.32
C ALA A 210 -27.97 -12.37 10.35
N ALA A 211 -27.67 -12.22 11.64
CA ALA A 211 -28.35 -12.95 12.72
C ALA A 211 -29.80 -12.49 12.89
N ASP A 212 -30.06 -11.17 12.82
CA ASP A 212 -31.44 -10.62 12.89
C ASP A 212 -32.28 -11.03 11.69
N ALA A 213 -31.69 -11.08 10.49
CA ALA A 213 -32.40 -11.56 9.29
C ALA A 213 -32.71 -13.06 9.40
N ALA A 214 -31.81 -13.87 9.94
CA ALA A 214 -32.03 -15.28 10.18
C ALA A 214 -33.09 -15.53 11.30
N ALA A 215 -33.06 -14.73 12.37
CA ALA A 215 -34.07 -14.80 13.43
C ALA A 215 -35.47 -14.47 12.91
N LYS A 216 -35.62 -13.42 12.11
CA LYS A 216 -36.90 -13.06 11.48
C LYS A 216 -37.42 -14.13 10.50
N GLN A 217 -36.52 -14.81 9.78
CA GLN A 217 -36.91 -15.91 8.90
C GLN A 217 -37.36 -17.13 9.72
N LEU A 218 -36.73 -17.40 10.85
CA LEU A 218 -37.15 -18.48 11.77
C LEU A 218 -38.49 -18.17 12.44
N GLU A 219 -38.73 -16.95 12.87
CA GLU A 219 -40.03 -16.51 13.38
C GLU A 219 -41.15 -16.62 12.34
N ALA A 220 -40.92 -16.16 11.11
CA ALA A 220 -41.91 -16.29 10.03
C ALA A 220 -42.18 -17.75 9.66
N ALA A 221 -41.16 -18.61 9.63
CA ALA A 221 -41.32 -20.05 9.42
C ALA A 221 -42.06 -20.76 10.58
N ALA A 222 -41.86 -20.30 11.82
CA ALA A 222 -42.58 -20.81 12.98
C ALA A 222 -44.06 -20.40 12.99
N GLU A 223 -44.36 -19.18 12.51
CA GLU A 223 -45.75 -18.69 12.40
C GLU A 223 -46.52 -19.41 11.27
N GLU A 224 -45.84 -19.75 10.16
CA GLU A 224 -46.41 -20.52 9.05
C GLU A 224 -46.56 -22.03 9.40
N ALA A 225 -45.74 -22.53 10.31
CA ALA A 225 -45.76 -23.93 10.76
C ALA A 225 -46.70 -24.21 11.92
N ALA A 226 -47.36 -23.21 12.49
CA ALA A 226 -48.32 -23.41 13.58
C ALA A 226 -49.63 -24.02 13.04
N PRO A 227 -49.92 -25.34 13.25
CA PRO A 227 -51.20 -25.88 12.89
C PRO A 227 -52.26 -25.34 13.84
N ALA A 228 -53.39 -24.95 13.30
CA ALA A 228 -54.58 -24.68 14.07
C ALA A 228 -55.02 -25.96 14.80
N VAL A 229 -54.58 -26.12 16.04
CA VAL A 229 -55.05 -27.19 16.89
C VAL A 229 -56.19 -26.64 17.73
N GLU A 230 -57.43 -26.92 17.29
CA GLU A 230 -58.62 -26.90 18.16
C GLU A 230 -58.35 -27.78 19.37
N ALA A 231 -58.49 -27.23 20.55
CA ALA A 231 -58.31 -27.91 21.82
C ALA A 231 -59.50 -28.87 22.08
N PRO A 232 -59.26 -30.18 22.34
CA PRO A 232 -60.22 -30.96 23.08
C PRO A 232 -59.96 -30.83 24.58
N ALA A 233 -61.01 -30.50 25.30
CA ALA A 233 -61.02 -30.53 26.75
C ALA A 233 -60.78 -31.97 27.28
N VAL A 234 -59.75 -32.13 28.11
CA VAL A 234 -59.56 -33.36 28.89
C VAL A 234 -59.32 -33.02 30.35
N GLU A 235 -60.15 -33.60 31.16
CA GLU A 235 -60.23 -33.52 32.61
C GLU A 235 -58.93 -33.99 33.31
N THR A 236 -58.58 -33.32 34.38
CA THR A 236 -57.47 -33.66 35.25
C THR A 236 -57.79 -34.85 36.13
N PRO A 237 -56.87 -35.79 36.39
CA PRO A 237 -56.73 -36.41 37.69
C PRO A 237 -55.43 -36.07 38.39
N ALA A 238 -55.57 -35.70 39.61
CA ALA A 238 -54.49 -35.45 40.58
C ALA A 238 -53.65 -36.73 40.79
N VAL A 239 -52.34 -36.60 40.71
CA VAL A 239 -51.39 -37.57 41.19
C VAL A 239 -50.25 -36.84 41.93
N GLU A 240 -50.03 -37.33 43.14
CA GLU A 240 -49.11 -36.88 44.16
C GLU A 240 -47.64 -36.80 43.68
N ALA A 241 -46.92 -35.84 44.24
CA ALA A 241 -45.47 -35.68 44.08
C ALA A 241 -44.68 -36.71 44.93
N PRO A 242 -43.60 -37.27 44.45
CA PRO A 242 -42.53 -37.75 45.33
C PRO A 242 -41.43 -36.69 45.48
N VAL A 243 -41.11 -36.46 46.73
CA VAL A 243 -39.94 -35.69 47.22
C VAL A 243 -38.68 -36.44 46.81
N VAL A 244 -37.76 -35.73 46.13
CA VAL A 244 -36.39 -36.20 45.96
C VAL A 244 -35.43 -35.19 46.53
N GLU A 245 -34.68 -35.64 47.46
CA GLU A 245 -33.69 -35.09 48.33
C GLU A 245 -32.48 -34.55 47.50
N ALA A 246 -31.99 -33.35 47.83
CA ALA A 246 -30.83 -32.74 47.23
C ALA A 246 -29.53 -33.29 47.82
N PRO A 247 -28.50 -33.62 47.05
CA PRO A 247 -27.16 -33.86 47.59
C PRO A 247 -26.38 -32.57 47.83
N ALA A 248 -25.60 -32.59 48.93
CA ALA A 248 -24.76 -31.53 49.47
C ALA A 248 -23.56 -31.19 48.60
N PRO A 249 -22.96 -29.99 48.76
CA PRO A 249 -21.82 -29.55 47.97
C PRO A 249 -20.50 -30.17 48.44
N GLU A 250 -19.73 -30.69 47.49
CA GLU A 250 -18.35 -31.14 47.71
C GLU A 250 -17.35 -29.97 47.73
N ALA A 251 -16.35 -30.14 48.59
CA ALA A 251 -15.29 -29.20 48.95
C ALA A 251 -14.20 -29.05 47.89
N PRO A 252 -13.37 -27.97 47.94
CA PRO A 252 -12.40 -27.67 46.91
C PRO A 252 -11.13 -28.53 46.98
N ALA A 253 -10.57 -28.85 45.83
CA ALA A 253 -9.32 -29.55 45.66
C ALA A 253 -8.08 -28.64 45.83
N PRO A 254 -6.91 -29.21 46.19
CA PRO A 254 -5.76 -28.44 46.68
C PRO A 254 -4.85 -27.88 45.60
N GLU A 255 -4.17 -26.78 45.99
CA GLU A 255 -3.10 -26.12 45.28
C GLU A 255 -1.90 -27.03 44.96
N ALA A 256 -1.31 -26.89 43.78
CA ALA A 256 -0.04 -27.47 43.38
C ALA A 256 1.10 -26.50 43.67
N PRO A 257 2.29 -27.01 44.08
CA PRO A 257 3.39 -26.17 44.55
C PRO A 257 4.25 -25.62 43.44
N ALA A 258 4.82 -24.42 43.71
CA ALA A 258 5.88 -23.79 42.96
C ALA A 258 7.15 -24.66 42.98
N ALA A 259 7.82 -24.73 41.85
CA ALA A 259 9.19 -25.24 41.74
C ALA A 259 10.08 -24.17 41.12
N GLU A 260 11.27 -24.04 41.73
CA GLU A 260 12.43 -23.19 41.56
C GLU A 260 12.90 -22.90 40.12
#